data_868d8bf530469c6469a1aa4ee697f766
#
_entry.id   868d8bf530469c6469a1aa4ee697f766
#
_cell.length_a   1.000
_cell.length_b   1.000
_cell.length_c   1.000
_cell.angle_alpha   90.00
_cell.angle_beta   90.00
_cell.angle_gamma   90.00
#
_symmetry.space_group_name_H-M   'P 1'
#
loop_
_entity.id
_entity.type
_entity.pdbx_description
1 polymer ?
#
loop_
_entity_poly.entity_id
_entity_poly.type
_entity_poly.pdbx_seq_one_letter_code
_entity_poly.pdbx_strand_id
1 'polypeptide(L)'
;MNGSFLSGDISIARYLAKPSGKTGVLPGMLLCHGFPVALNDARHSASTFPELIDRVANELGWAAMTFTFRGCGSSEGDFSMQGWIDDLRAAIDHLVAEVSPSGIWLVGTNTGGSLALCAGADDPRVNGCALLGPRADFDLLRHLLNKILEGKK
;
A
#
# COMPACT_ATOMS: atom_id res chain seq x y z
N MET A 1 -5.45 -10.66 8.42
CA MET A 1 -6.78 -11.10 7.94
C MET A 1 -6.99 -10.58 6.52
N ASN A 2 -7.13 -11.49 5.57
CA ASN A 2 -7.37 -11.15 4.16
C ASN A 2 -8.74 -10.50 3.96
N GLY A 3 -8.84 -9.65 2.95
CA GLY A 3 -10.08 -8.98 2.54
C GLY A 3 -9.83 -8.09 1.34
N SER A 4 -10.81 -7.27 1.00
CA SER A 4 -10.71 -6.27 -0.05
C SER A 4 -11.47 -5.00 0.33
N PHE A 5 -11.20 -3.93 -0.40
CA PHE A 5 -11.97 -2.68 -0.36
C PHE A 5 -12.16 -2.15 -1.79
N LEU A 6 -13.03 -1.18 -1.95
CA LEU A 6 -13.27 -0.56 -3.25
C LEU A 6 -12.47 0.73 -3.40
N SER A 7 -11.81 0.88 -4.55
CA SER A 7 -11.24 2.14 -5.04
C SER A 7 -12.02 2.54 -6.31
N GLY A 8 -13.04 3.39 -6.15
CA GLY A 8 -14.08 3.52 -7.14
C GLY A 8 -14.83 2.20 -7.30
N ASP A 9 -14.87 1.68 -8.52
CA ASP A 9 -15.48 0.38 -8.85
C ASP A 9 -14.47 -0.79 -8.86
N ILE A 10 -13.21 -0.53 -8.51
CA ILE A 10 -12.13 -1.52 -8.56
C ILE A 10 -11.96 -2.19 -7.19
N SER A 11 -11.98 -3.51 -7.16
CA SER A 11 -11.72 -4.29 -5.94
C SER A 11 -10.22 -4.42 -5.70
N ILE A 12 -9.78 -3.94 -4.53
CA ILE A 12 -8.37 -3.90 -4.11
C ILE A 12 -8.16 -4.89 -2.97
N ALA A 13 -7.27 -5.84 -3.18
CA ALA A 13 -6.91 -6.84 -2.18
C ALA A 13 -6.08 -6.24 -1.04
N ARG A 14 -6.40 -6.62 0.20
CA ARG A 14 -5.71 -6.11 1.39
C ARG A 14 -5.48 -7.20 2.43
N TYR A 15 -4.50 -6.97 3.31
CA TYR A 15 -4.29 -7.72 4.55
C TYR A 15 -4.25 -6.74 5.73
N LEU A 16 -5.07 -6.99 6.75
CA LEU A 16 -5.18 -6.16 7.96
C LEU A 16 -4.92 -7.02 9.19
N ALA A 17 -4.08 -6.55 10.09
CA ALA A 17 -3.90 -7.11 11.43
C ALA A 17 -4.16 -6.05 12.51
N LYS A 18 -4.77 -6.49 13.59
CA LYS A 18 -5.00 -5.72 14.81
C LYS A 18 -4.34 -6.45 15.98
N PRO A 19 -3.75 -5.73 16.95
CA PRO A 19 -3.14 -6.38 18.10
C PRO A 19 -4.17 -7.14 18.93
N SER A 20 -3.80 -8.33 19.38
CA SER A 20 -4.66 -9.14 20.24
C SER A 20 -4.75 -8.53 21.65
N GLY A 21 -5.95 -8.49 22.20
CA GLY A 21 -6.17 -8.09 23.59
C GLY A 21 -6.00 -6.60 23.90
N LYS A 22 -5.67 -5.76 22.95
CA LYS A 22 -5.67 -4.30 23.13
C LYS A 22 -7.03 -3.71 22.80
N THR A 23 -7.58 -2.95 23.72
CA THR A 23 -8.80 -2.16 23.57
C THR A 23 -8.46 -0.68 23.53
N GLY A 24 -9.25 0.12 22.79
CA GLY A 24 -9.05 1.56 22.66
C GLY A 24 -8.54 1.99 21.30
N VAL A 25 -8.23 3.27 21.16
CA VAL A 25 -7.79 3.86 19.92
C VAL A 25 -6.32 3.50 19.66
N LEU A 26 -6.03 2.89 18.52
CA LEU A 26 -4.70 2.42 18.16
C LEU A 26 -4.09 3.34 17.09
N PRO A 27 -2.76 3.50 17.04
CA PRO A 27 -2.12 4.08 15.87
C PRO A 27 -2.28 3.13 14.68
N GLY A 28 -2.39 3.69 13.48
CA GLY A 28 -2.53 2.96 12.23
C GLY A 28 -1.26 2.98 11.38
N MET A 29 -0.93 1.88 10.74
CA MET A 29 0.12 1.81 9.73
C MET A 29 -0.44 1.26 8.42
N LEU A 30 -0.08 1.90 7.31
CA LEU A 30 -0.40 1.45 5.96
C LEU A 30 0.89 1.23 5.18
N LEU A 31 1.13 -0.01 4.74
CA LEU A 31 2.30 -0.40 3.97
C LEU A 31 1.97 -0.44 2.48
N CYS A 32 2.73 0.31 1.69
CA CYS A 32 2.59 0.47 0.24
C CYS A 32 3.76 -0.20 -0.48
N HIS A 33 3.48 -1.20 -1.31
CA HIS A 33 4.52 -1.88 -2.10
C HIS A 33 5.01 -1.02 -3.26
N GLY A 34 6.22 -1.32 -3.76
CA GLY A 34 6.78 -0.72 -4.95
C GLY A 34 6.27 -1.38 -6.23
N PHE A 35 6.71 -0.85 -7.38
CA PHE A 35 6.45 -1.47 -8.67
C PHE A 35 7.18 -2.82 -8.75
N PRO A 36 6.50 -3.93 -9.09
CA PRO A 36 7.15 -5.23 -9.20
C PRO A 36 8.09 -5.23 -10.41
N VAL A 37 9.39 -5.37 -10.18
CA VAL A 37 10.42 -5.35 -11.22
C VAL A 37 10.64 -6.74 -11.82
N ALA A 38 10.30 -7.79 -11.07
CA ALA A 38 10.40 -9.18 -11.49
C ALA A 38 9.16 -9.98 -11.10
N LEU A 39 8.85 -11.04 -11.85
CA LEU A 39 7.73 -11.94 -11.56
C LEU A 39 7.78 -12.55 -10.14
N ASN A 40 8.99 -12.70 -9.59
CA ASN A 40 9.20 -13.20 -8.23
C ASN A 40 8.93 -12.16 -7.16
N ASP A 41 9.08 -10.87 -7.45
CA ASP A 41 8.88 -9.80 -6.45
C ASP A 41 7.43 -9.70 -6.00
N ALA A 42 6.48 -9.95 -6.90
CA ALA A 42 5.05 -9.98 -6.56
C ALA A 42 4.71 -11.15 -5.62
N ARG A 43 5.38 -12.31 -5.77
CA ARG A 43 5.20 -13.47 -4.88
C ARG A 43 5.83 -13.24 -3.51
N HIS A 44 7.02 -12.66 -3.45
CA HIS A 44 7.68 -12.33 -2.18
C HIS A 44 6.89 -11.25 -1.42
N SER A 45 6.41 -10.22 -2.10
CA SER A 45 5.58 -9.19 -1.46
C SER A 45 4.26 -9.75 -0.92
N ALA A 46 3.65 -10.71 -1.62
CA ALA A 46 2.40 -11.33 -1.21
C ALA A 46 2.52 -12.19 0.06
N SER A 47 3.71 -12.72 0.37
CA SER A 47 3.96 -13.48 1.61
C SER A 47 4.61 -12.65 2.70
N THR A 48 5.61 -11.85 2.35
CA THR A 48 6.43 -11.11 3.31
C THR A 48 5.69 -9.94 3.95
N PHE A 49 4.85 -9.23 3.21
CA PHE A 49 4.14 -8.07 3.75
C PHE A 49 3.06 -8.46 4.78
N PRO A 50 2.21 -9.48 4.57
CA PRO A 50 1.32 -9.96 5.63
C PRO A 50 2.05 -10.36 6.92
N GLU A 51 3.19 -11.06 6.84
CA GLU A 51 4.00 -11.40 8.01
C GLU A 51 4.53 -10.15 8.74
N LEU A 52 4.99 -9.15 7.99
CA LEU A 52 5.42 -7.88 8.57
C LEU A 52 4.26 -7.14 9.25
N ILE A 53 3.08 -7.14 8.64
CA ILE A 53 1.87 -6.54 9.20
C ILE A 53 1.48 -7.23 10.52
N ASP A 54 1.54 -8.56 10.58
CA ASP A 54 1.29 -9.32 11.81
C ASP A 54 2.32 -8.99 12.90
N ARG A 55 3.59 -8.85 12.54
CA ARG A 55 4.65 -8.45 13.50
C ARG A 55 4.41 -7.05 14.03
N VAL A 56 4.08 -6.09 13.19
CA VAL A 56 3.76 -4.72 13.64
C VAL A 56 2.59 -4.73 14.59
N ALA A 57 1.54 -5.49 14.30
CA ALA A 57 0.39 -5.58 15.19
C ALA A 57 0.76 -6.21 16.53
N ASN A 58 1.49 -7.31 16.54
CA ASN A 58 1.80 -8.08 17.75
C ASN A 58 2.91 -7.44 18.60
N GLU A 59 3.97 -6.91 17.96
CA GLU A 59 5.15 -6.39 18.64
C GLU A 59 5.00 -4.91 19.04
N LEU A 60 4.42 -4.07 18.15
CA LEU A 60 4.23 -2.64 18.43
C LEU A 60 2.84 -2.31 18.97
N GLY A 61 1.87 -3.19 18.75
CA GLY A 61 0.50 -2.97 19.18
C GLY A 61 -0.23 -1.92 18.35
N TRP A 62 0.08 -1.83 17.08
CA TRP A 62 -0.56 -0.95 16.10
C TRP A 62 -1.57 -1.73 15.27
N ALA A 63 -2.58 -1.05 14.75
CA ALA A 63 -3.35 -1.61 13.65
C ALA A 63 -2.56 -1.41 12.35
N ALA A 64 -2.30 -2.47 11.64
CA ALA A 64 -1.45 -2.42 10.45
C ALA A 64 -2.14 -3.05 9.24
N MET A 65 -2.01 -2.42 8.08
CA MET A 65 -2.58 -2.91 6.84
C MET A 65 -1.57 -2.80 5.69
N THR A 66 -1.58 -3.78 4.81
CA THR A 66 -0.99 -3.71 3.47
C THR A 66 -2.07 -4.01 2.43
N PHE A 67 -1.88 -3.55 1.23
CA PHE A 67 -2.76 -3.79 0.09
C PHE A 67 -1.95 -3.94 -1.18
N THR A 68 -2.57 -4.44 -2.22
CA THR A 68 -1.96 -4.59 -3.54
C THR A 68 -2.61 -3.61 -4.50
N PHE A 69 -1.83 -2.72 -5.11
CA PHE A 69 -2.36 -1.75 -6.08
C PHE A 69 -3.06 -2.42 -7.26
N ARG A 70 -4.01 -1.70 -7.90
CA ARG A 70 -4.70 -2.17 -9.11
C ARG A 70 -3.71 -2.65 -10.18
N GLY A 71 -4.10 -3.69 -10.91
CA GLY A 71 -3.24 -4.32 -11.91
C GLY A 71 -2.11 -5.18 -11.33
N CYS A 72 -2.05 -5.38 -10.00
CA CYS A 72 -1.06 -6.21 -9.32
C CYS A 72 -1.73 -7.30 -8.49
N GLY A 73 -1.08 -8.46 -8.42
CA GLY A 73 -1.49 -9.57 -7.56
C GLY A 73 -2.93 -9.99 -7.78
N SER A 74 -3.74 -9.97 -6.72
CA SER A 74 -5.16 -10.31 -6.73
C SER A 74 -6.10 -9.09 -6.75
N SER A 75 -5.56 -7.88 -6.88
CA SER A 75 -6.36 -6.68 -7.11
C SER A 75 -6.80 -6.59 -8.56
N GLU A 76 -8.00 -6.09 -8.77
CA GLU A 76 -8.58 -5.90 -10.10
C GLU A 76 -8.02 -4.65 -10.80
N GLY A 77 -8.48 -4.43 -12.03
CA GLY A 77 -8.19 -3.25 -12.84
C GLY A 77 -6.83 -3.28 -13.51
N ASP A 78 -6.52 -2.20 -14.21
CA ASP A 78 -5.28 -2.03 -14.94
C ASP A 78 -4.40 -0.97 -14.28
N PHE A 79 -3.09 -1.11 -14.46
CA PHE A 79 -2.11 -0.15 -13.97
C PHE A 79 -2.34 1.25 -14.53
N SER A 80 -2.38 2.23 -13.63
CA SER A 80 -2.15 3.65 -13.96
C SER A 80 -1.60 4.36 -12.73
N MET A 81 -0.74 5.36 -12.93
CA MET A 81 -0.17 6.12 -11.80
C MET A 81 -1.25 6.86 -11.01
N GLN A 82 -2.20 7.46 -11.70
CA GLN A 82 -3.34 8.12 -11.04
C GLN A 82 -4.18 7.11 -10.27
N GLY A 83 -4.45 5.93 -10.86
CA GLY A 83 -5.17 4.86 -10.20
C GLY A 83 -4.47 4.37 -8.93
N TRP A 84 -3.15 4.29 -8.91
CA TRP A 84 -2.40 3.91 -7.72
C TRP A 84 -2.50 4.97 -6.61
N ILE A 85 -2.50 6.28 -6.97
CA ILE A 85 -2.76 7.35 -5.98
C ILE A 85 -4.18 7.22 -5.42
N ASP A 86 -5.16 6.95 -6.28
CA ASP A 86 -6.56 6.78 -5.87
C ASP A 86 -6.73 5.54 -4.98
N ASP A 87 -6.05 4.43 -5.30
CA ASP A 87 -6.04 3.22 -4.47
C ASP A 87 -5.45 3.48 -3.08
N LEU A 88 -4.36 4.24 -3.01
CA LEU A 88 -3.75 4.59 -1.74
C LEU A 88 -4.67 5.47 -0.88
N ARG A 89 -5.35 6.46 -1.48
CA ARG A 89 -6.35 7.27 -0.78
C ARG A 89 -7.52 6.43 -0.28
N ALA A 90 -8.03 5.53 -1.13
CA ALA A 90 -9.08 4.59 -0.74
C ALA A 90 -8.62 3.63 0.37
N ALA A 91 -7.34 3.21 0.36
CA ALA A 91 -6.76 2.40 1.43
C ALA A 91 -6.68 3.16 2.76
N ILE A 92 -6.34 4.45 2.75
CA ILE A 92 -6.38 5.31 3.94
C ILE A 92 -7.81 5.39 4.47
N ASP A 93 -8.79 5.66 3.61
CA ASP A 93 -10.21 5.74 3.98
C ASP A 93 -10.71 4.42 4.57
N HIS A 94 -10.32 3.30 3.95
CA HIS A 94 -10.69 1.96 4.43
C HIS A 94 -10.07 1.67 5.82
N LEU A 95 -8.80 2.00 6.03
CA LEU A 95 -8.16 1.80 7.34
C LEU A 95 -8.84 2.65 8.42
N VAL A 96 -9.22 3.88 8.11
CA VAL A 96 -9.99 4.75 9.04
C VAL A 96 -11.35 4.13 9.38
N ALA A 97 -12.08 3.64 8.39
CA ALA A 97 -13.39 3.03 8.58
C ALA A 97 -13.31 1.74 9.43
N GLU A 98 -12.27 0.93 9.23
CA GLU A 98 -12.11 -0.35 9.92
C GLU A 98 -11.59 -0.24 11.35
N VAL A 99 -10.80 0.80 11.65
CA VAL A 99 -10.01 0.86 12.90
C VAL A 99 -10.22 2.15 13.67
N SER A 100 -10.60 3.24 13.02
CA SER A 100 -10.63 4.59 13.61
C SER A 100 -9.33 4.92 14.34
N PRO A 101 -8.17 4.90 13.65
CA PRO A 101 -6.87 5.05 14.30
C PRO A 101 -6.66 6.45 14.87
N SER A 102 -5.79 6.59 15.87
CA SER A 102 -5.39 7.89 16.44
C SER A 102 -4.59 8.75 15.48
N GLY A 103 -4.09 8.18 14.43
CA GLY A 103 -3.31 8.77 13.35
C GLY A 103 -2.73 7.68 12.49
N ILE A 104 -2.32 8.01 11.27
CA ILE A 104 -1.84 7.05 10.27
C ILE A 104 -0.38 7.33 9.94
N TRP A 105 0.41 6.27 9.88
CA TRP A 105 1.76 6.28 9.35
C TRP A 105 1.79 5.51 8.05
N LEU A 106 2.26 6.14 6.98
CA LEU A 106 2.45 5.50 5.69
C LEU A 106 3.89 4.96 5.61
N VAL A 107 4.02 3.70 5.23
CA VAL A 107 5.32 3.07 4.99
C VAL A 107 5.35 2.64 3.53
N GLY A 108 6.29 3.13 2.75
CA GLY A 108 6.34 2.86 1.32
C GLY A 108 7.71 2.45 0.83
N THR A 109 7.75 1.50 -0.10
CA THR A 109 8.97 1.04 -0.75
C THR A 109 9.00 1.48 -2.22
N ASN A 110 10.14 1.97 -2.68
CA ASN A 110 10.36 2.40 -4.06
C ASN A 110 9.24 3.35 -4.56
N THR A 111 8.53 2.99 -5.63
CA THR A 111 7.38 3.75 -6.17
C THR A 111 6.27 3.94 -5.13
N GLY A 112 5.97 2.90 -4.32
CA GLY A 112 5.01 3.02 -3.22
C GLY A 112 5.41 4.05 -2.17
N GLY A 113 6.72 4.24 -1.94
CA GLY A 113 7.25 5.31 -1.09
C GLY A 113 6.98 6.70 -1.66
N SER A 114 7.21 6.90 -2.96
CA SER A 114 6.90 8.18 -3.62
C SER A 114 5.42 8.51 -3.60
N LEU A 115 4.56 7.52 -3.83
CA LEU A 115 3.11 7.68 -3.75
C LEU A 115 2.63 7.97 -2.32
N ALA A 116 3.22 7.30 -1.33
CA ALA A 116 2.94 7.54 0.08
C ALA A 116 3.24 9.00 0.48
N LEU A 117 4.37 9.53 0.00
CA LEU A 117 4.72 10.94 0.21
C LEU A 117 3.70 11.87 -0.45
N CYS A 118 3.34 11.63 -1.71
CA CYS A 118 2.37 12.45 -2.44
C CYS A 118 0.98 12.43 -1.78
N ALA A 119 0.47 11.25 -1.43
CA ALA A 119 -0.85 11.13 -0.82
C ALA A 119 -0.87 11.65 0.64
N GLY A 120 0.22 11.42 1.39
CA GLY A 120 0.31 11.80 2.79
C GLY A 120 0.52 13.30 3.01
N ALA A 121 1.12 14.01 2.05
CA ALA A 121 1.38 15.45 2.17
C ALA A 121 0.09 16.29 2.31
N ASP A 122 -0.99 15.85 1.68
CA ASP A 122 -2.26 16.58 1.63
C ASP A 122 -3.34 15.96 2.53
N ASP A 123 -3.05 14.87 3.24
CA ASP A 123 -4.03 14.20 4.10
C ASP A 123 -3.74 14.47 5.59
N PRO A 124 -4.59 15.24 6.29
CA PRO A 124 -4.37 15.60 7.69
C PRO A 124 -4.46 14.41 8.66
N ARG A 125 -4.94 13.26 8.22
CA ARG A 125 -4.99 12.03 9.02
C ARG A 125 -3.64 11.31 9.06
N VAL A 126 -2.72 11.67 8.13
CA VAL A 126 -1.39 11.10 8.04
C VAL A 126 -0.41 11.88 8.92
N ASN A 127 0.12 11.21 9.92
CA ASN A 127 1.06 11.80 10.89
C ASN A 127 2.49 11.80 10.38
N GLY A 128 2.83 10.90 9.46
CA GLY A 128 4.17 10.81 8.90
C GLY A 128 4.31 9.67 7.90
N CYS A 129 5.47 9.68 7.21
CA CYS A 129 5.84 8.68 6.22
C CYS A 129 7.22 8.11 6.51
N ALA A 130 7.38 6.79 6.40
CA ALA A 130 8.67 6.12 6.36
C ALA A 130 8.89 5.58 4.94
N LEU A 131 9.93 6.07 4.27
CA LEU A 131 10.16 5.83 2.85
C LEU A 131 11.46 5.03 2.66
N LEU A 132 11.35 3.87 2.02
CA LEU A 132 12.49 3.00 1.72
C LEU A 132 12.80 3.07 0.22
N GLY A 133 13.88 3.77 -0.13
CA GLY A 133 14.31 3.94 -1.51
C GLY A 133 13.25 4.61 -2.41
N PRO A 134 12.62 5.72 -1.97
CA PRO A 134 11.63 6.41 -2.80
C PRO A 134 12.30 6.94 -4.05
N ARG A 135 11.56 7.00 -5.15
CA ARG A 135 12.06 7.56 -6.41
C ARG A 135 11.72 9.04 -6.48
N ALA A 136 12.70 9.85 -6.86
CA ALA A 136 12.49 11.29 -7.07
C ALA A 136 11.76 11.59 -8.39
N ASP A 137 11.81 10.64 -9.33
CA ASP A 137 11.15 10.75 -10.64
C ASP A 137 10.56 9.41 -11.09
N PHE A 138 9.69 9.46 -12.09
CA PHE A 138 9.07 8.30 -12.73
C PHE A 138 9.62 8.02 -14.15
N ASP A 139 10.68 8.68 -14.57
CA ASP A 139 11.22 8.53 -15.92
C ASP A 139 11.70 7.09 -16.19
N LEU A 140 12.33 6.46 -15.20
CA LEU A 140 12.71 5.05 -15.33
C LEU A 140 11.47 4.13 -15.42
N LEU A 141 10.42 4.43 -14.66
CA LEU A 141 9.17 3.67 -14.73
C LEU A 141 8.53 3.81 -16.12
N ARG A 142 8.50 5.04 -16.66
CA ARG A 142 8.03 5.29 -18.03
C ARG A 142 8.86 4.51 -19.06
N HIS A 143 10.19 4.48 -18.91
CA HIS A 143 11.07 3.72 -19.78
C HIS A 143 10.82 2.21 -19.70
N LEU A 144 10.64 1.67 -18.49
CA LEU A 144 10.31 0.25 -18.29
C LEU A 144 8.94 -0.11 -18.89
N LEU A 145 7.93 0.73 -18.68
CA LEU A 145 6.59 0.53 -19.26
C LEU A 145 6.64 0.55 -20.79
N ASN A 146 7.36 1.47 -21.40
CA ASN A 146 7.55 1.52 -22.84
C ASN A 146 8.20 0.25 -23.37
N LYS A 147 9.26 -0.26 -22.72
CA LYS A 147 9.89 -1.54 -23.09
C LYS A 147 8.93 -2.73 -22.99
N ILE A 148 8.09 -2.77 -21.95
CA ILE A 148 7.09 -3.84 -21.78
C ILE A 148 6.04 -3.78 -22.90
N LEU A 149 5.60 -2.58 -23.27
CA LEU A 149 4.62 -2.37 -24.34
C LEU A 149 5.20 -2.67 -25.73
N GLU A 150 6.46 -2.32 -25.97
CA GLU A 150 7.17 -2.64 -27.22
C GLU A 150 7.43 -4.14 -27.39
N GLY A 151 7.70 -4.85 -26.31
CA GLY A 151 7.93 -6.31 -26.32
C GLY A 151 6.65 -7.16 -26.49
N LYS A 152 5.46 -6.54 -26.52
CA LYS A 152 4.16 -7.19 -26.75
C LYS A 152 3.67 -7.06 -28.21
N LYS A 153 4.47 -6.49 -29.11
CA LYS A 153 4.26 -6.52 -30.55
C LYS A 153 5.07 -7.65 -31.16
#